data_940698cbd7dbc41b798f4c79a111ba38
#
_entry.id   940698cbd7dbc41b798f4c79a111ba38
#
_cell.length_a   1.000
_cell.length_b   1.000
_cell.length_c   1.000
_cell.angle_alpha   90.00
_cell.angle_beta   90.00
_cell.angle_gamma   90.00
#
_symmetry.space_group_name_H-M   'P 1'
#
loop_
_entity.id
_entity.type
_entity.pdbx_description
1 polymer ?
#
loop_
_entity_poly.entity_id
_entity_poly.type
_entity_poly.pdbx_seq_one_letter_code
_entity_poly.pdbx_strand_id
1 'polypeptide(L)'
;NMPNRYMANAKKTKQELDHIEAETKKIEAEIRKIDAEALSAKSHARVKQLEVDKKEQEWRREKARDEENMVYRFNTIVDKSHVYECMHRLTQWSRRHPKCNIEIVFSSGGGGIIDGFVLFDFIQELRGRGHQVTTGSLGMAASMAGVLLQAGGHRWMGHQAWMMIHRAAFGAIGKTFEIEDEVAWIKRIEDRILEIFEKKSNLTRLKIKRNWDRKDWWISSDEALALGLIDEIKGEI
;
A
#
# COMPACT_ATOMS: atom_id res chain seq x y z
N ASN A 1 16.74 -49.44 -89.92
CA ASN A 1 17.34 -48.40 -89.02
C ASN A 1 16.34 -47.78 -88.02
N MET A 2 15.50 -48.58 -87.33
CA MET A 2 14.59 -48.07 -86.29
C MET A 2 15.05 -48.22 -84.81
N PRO A 3 16.05 -49.07 -84.44
CA PRO A 3 16.42 -49.18 -83.01
C PRO A 3 17.12 -47.96 -82.40
N ASN A 4 17.87 -47.16 -83.24
CA ASN A 4 18.74 -46.09 -82.72
C ASN A 4 17.99 -44.82 -82.27
N ARG A 5 16.81 -44.56 -82.86
CA ARG A 5 15.99 -43.42 -82.49
C ARG A 5 15.24 -43.58 -81.15
N TYR A 6 14.84 -44.85 -80.87
CA TYR A 6 14.18 -45.19 -79.56
C TYR A 6 15.15 -45.15 -78.40
N MET A 7 16.37 -45.59 -78.58
CA MET A 7 17.44 -45.54 -77.56
C MET A 7 17.89 -44.09 -77.26
N ALA A 8 17.92 -43.21 -78.27
CA ALA A 8 18.32 -41.83 -78.11
C ALA A 8 17.14 -41.04 -77.34
N ASN A 9 15.88 -41.30 -77.64
CA ASN A 9 14.79 -40.77 -76.95
C ASN A 9 14.70 -41.23 -75.49
N ALA A 10 14.89 -42.52 -75.18
CA ALA A 10 14.96 -43.06 -73.82
C ALA A 10 16.06 -42.42 -72.99
N LYS A 11 17.29 -42.23 -73.58
CA LYS A 11 18.33 -41.48 -72.88
C LYS A 11 17.99 -40.05 -72.56
N LYS A 12 17.38 -39.33 -73.49
CA LYS A 12 16.93 -37.93 -73.29
C LYS A 12 15.89 -37.85 -72.20
N THR A 13 14.88 -38.73 -72.22
CA THR A 13 13.85 -38.79 -71.18
C THR A 13 14.45 -39.11 -69.77
N LYS A 14 15.48 -39.97 -69.72
CA LYS A 14 16.15 -40.30 -68.47
C LYS A 14 16.95 -39.09 -67.93
N GLN A 15 17.66 -38.35 -68.80
CA GLN A 15 18.38 -37.12 -68.40
C GLN A 15 17.45 -36.03 -67.88
N GLU A 16 16.29 -35.90 -68.54
CA GLU A 16 15.26 -34.93 -68.09
C GLU A 16 14.66 -35.33 -66.75
N LEU A 17 14.42 -36.63 -66.48
CA LEU A 17 13.98 -37.13 -65.18
C LEU A 17 15.04 -36.91 -64.08
N ASP A 18 16.30 -37.24 -64.38
CA ASP A 18 17.42 -37.03 -63.44
C ASP A 18 17.59 -35.55 -63.08
N HIS A 19 17.37 -34.65 -64.05
CA HIS A 19 17.39 -33.19 -63.81
C HIS A 19 16.24 -32.72 -62.94
N ILE A 20 15.00 -33.17 -63.21
CA ILE A 20 13.84 -32.87 -62.38
C ILE A 20 14.00 -33.38 -60.95
N GLU A 21 14.55 -34.60 -60.78
CA GLU A 21 14.80 -35.14 -59.44
C GLU A 21 15.86 -34.32 -58.67
N ALA A 22 16.90 -33.83 -59.38
CA ALA A 22 17.91 -32.96 -58.76
C ALA A 22 17.36 -31.59 -58.36
N GLU A 23 16.50 -31.00 -59.22
CA GLU A 23 15.82 -29.75 -58.90
C GLU A 23 14.83 -29.90 -57.73
N THR A 24 14.07 -31.01 -57.73
CA THR A 24 13.16 -31.34 -56.62
C THR A 24 13.90 -31.43 -55.28
N LYS A 25 15.05 -32.13 -55.26
CA LYS A 25 15.88 -32.20 -54.03
C LYS A 25 16.41 -30.85 -53.59
N LYS A 26 16.76 -29.95 -54.52
CA LYS A 26 17.19 -28.58 -54.20
C LYS A 26 16.05 -27.79 -53.56
N ILE A 27 14.86 -27.85 -54.17
CA ILE A 27 13.67 -27.16 -53.66
C ILE A 27 13.27 -27.67 -52.26
N GLU A 28 13.30 -28.99 -52.04
CA GLU A 28 13.05 -29.56 -50.72
C GLU A 28 14.05 -29.10 -49.65
N ALA A 29 15.35 -28.99 -50.02
CA ALA A 29 16.38 -28.47 -49.11
C ALA A 29 16.17 -26.99 -48.78
N GLU A 30 15.74 -26.20 -49.74
CA GLU A 30 15.42 -24.80 -49.55
C GLU A 30 14.19 -24.58 -48.70
N ILE A 31 13.16 -25.39 -48.89
CA ILE A 31 11.94 -25.38 -48.02
C ILE A 31 12.33 -25.71 -46.57
N ARG A 32 13.15 -26.75 -46.32
CA ARG A 32 13.62 -27.10 -44.96
C ARG A 32 14.40 -25.96 -44.32
N LYS A 33 15.21 -25.25 -45.09
CA LYS A 33 15.97 -24.09 -44.59
C LYS A 33 15.02 -22.95 -44.18
N ILE A 34 14.04 -22.62 -45.03
CA ILE A 34 13.02 -21.58 -44.77
C ILE A 34 12.19 -21.96 -43.52
N ASP A 35 11.76 -23.22 -43.39
CA ASP A 35 11.03 -23.67 -42.24
C ASP A 35 11.85 -23.57 -40.93
N ALA A 36 13.14 -23.91 -40.98
CA ALA A 36 14.02 -23.76 -39.83
C ALA A 36 14.24 -22.30 -39.43
N GLU A 37 14.42 -21.41 -40.40
CA GLU A 37 14.55 -19.98 -40.18
C GLU A 37 13.25 -19.39 -39.60
N ALA A 38 12.09 -19.80 -40.12
CA ALA A 38 10.78 -19.36 -39.61
C ALA A 38 10.55 -19.86 -38.17
N LEU A 39 10.93 -21.10 -37.85
CA LEU A 39 10.84 -21.66 -36.49
C LEU A 39 11.75 -20.89 -35.52
N SER A 40 12.98 -20.58 -35.94
CA SER A 40 13.95 -19.80 -35.17
C SER A 40 13.41 -18.39 -34.89
N ALA A 41 12.89 -17.72 -35.92
CA ALA A 41 12.28 -16.38 -35.78
C ALA A 41 11.08 -16.37 -34.82
N LYS A 42 10.19 -17.39 -34.89
CA LYS A 42 9.08 -17.57 -33.94
C LYS A 42 9.58 -17.77 -32.51
N SER A 43 10.64 -18.57 -32.32
CA SER A 43 11.22 -18.80 -31.00
C SER A 43 11.81 -17.52 -30.41
N HIS A 44 12.56 -16.74 -31.20
CA HIS A 44 13.10 -15.46 -30.75
C HIS A 44 12.02 -14.44 -30.41
N ALA A 45 10.97 -14.36 -31.24
CA ALA A 45 9.82 -13.49 -30.98
C ALA A 45 9.10 -13.89 -29.67
N ARG A 46 8.96 -15.20 -29.40
CA ARG A 46 8.36 -15.71 -28.17
C ARG A 46 9.18 -15.37 -26.93
N VAL A 47 10.52 -15.54 -26.99
CA VAL A 47 11.42 -15.17 -25.89
C VAL A 47 11.31 -13.67 -25.60
N LYS A 48 11.35 -12.84 -26.62
CA LYS A 48 11.21 -11.38 -26.47
C LYS A 48 9.87 -11.00 -25.85
N GLN A 49 8.79 -11.66 -26.25
CA GLN A 49 7.47 -11.42 -25.65
C GLN A 49 7.43 -11.81 -24.16
N LEU A 50 8.03 -12.95 -23.80
CA LEU A 50 8.11 -13.37 -22.40
C LEU A 50 8.94 -12.42 -21.53
N GLU A 51 10.00 -11.81 -22.08
CA GLU A 51 10.77 -10.79 -21.38
C GLU A 51 9.93 -9.50 -21.13
N VAL A 52 9.14 -9.10 -22.12
CA VAL A 52 8.22 -7.97 -21.99
C VAL A 52 7.16 -8.27 -20.93
N ASP A 53 6.51 -9.42 -21.00
CA ASP A 53 5.49 -9.85 -20.04
C ASP A 53 6.05 -9.90 -18.61
N LYS A 54 7.29 -10.40 -18.45
CA LYS A 54 7.97 -10.44 -17.15
C LYS A 54 8.21 -9.05 -16.59
N LYS A 55 8.73 -8.12 -17.40
CA LYS A 55 8.94 -6.71 -17.00
C LYS A 55 7.64 -6.02 -16.63
N GLU A 56 6.58 -6.28 -17.38
CA GLU A 56 5.26 -5.74 -17.08
C GLU A 56 4.70 -6.27 -15.75
N GLN A 57 4.88 -7.57 -15.46
CA GLN A 57 4.51 -8.15 -14.17
C GLN A 57 5.32 -7.58 -13.01
N GLU A 58 6.64 -7.40 -13.19
CA GLU A 58 7.51 -6.77 -12.19
C GLU A 58 7.07 -5.33 -11.92
N TRP A 59 6.81 -4.55 -12.96
CA TRP A 59 6.28 -3.19 -12.86
C TRP A 59 4.93 -3.12 -12.14
N ARG A 60 3.99 -4.02 -12.48
CA ARG A 60 2.67 -4.10 -11.80
C ARG A 60 2.82 -4.44 -10.32
N ARG A 61 3.73 -5.38 -9.96
CA ARG A 61 4.02 -5.72 -8.57
C ARG A 61 4.62 -4.55 -7.80
N GLU A 62 5.51 -3.81 -8.41
CA GLU A 62 6.11 -2.62 -7.80
C GLU A 62 5.06 -1.53 -7.56
N LYS A 63 4.24 -1.22 -8.56
CA LYS A 63 3.14 -0.25 -8.44
C LYS A 63 2.04 -0.65 -7.44
N ALA A 64 1.90 -1.94 -7.14
CA ALA A 64 0.94 -2.42 -6.15
C ALA A 64 1.43 -2.33 -4.70
N ARG A 65 2.69 -1.94 -4.45
CA ARG A 65 3.23 -1.82 -3.09
C ARG A 65 2.61 -0.63 -2.37
N ASP A 66 2.34 -0.80 -1.07
CA ASP A 66 1.89 0.29 -0.20
C ASP A 66 2.84 1.50 -0.26
N GLU A 67 4.14 1.27 -0.39
CA GLU A 67 5.16 2.31 -0.51
C GLU A 67 4.97 3.20 -1.74
N GLU A 68 4.66 2.61 -2.90
CA GLU A 68 4.40 3.35 -4.14
C GLU A 68 3.07 4.11 -4.11
N ASN A 69 2.12 3.65 -3.30
CA ASN A 69 0.84 4.31 -3.07
C ASN A 69 0.86 5.23 -1.85
N MET A 70 2.02 5.37 -1.18
CA MET A 70 2.21 6.20 0.01
C MET A 70 1.25 5.84 1.15
N VAL A 71 1.03 4.54 1.34
CA VAL A 71 0.23 3.96 2.42
C VAL A 71 1.17 3.43 3.50
N TYR A 72 1.10 4.00 4.70
CA TYR A 72 1.82 3.52 5.87
C TYR A 72 0.89 2.75 6.79
N ARG A 73 1.21 1.49 7.09
CA ARG A 73 0.44 0.65 8.04
C ARG A 73 1.08 0.69 9.42
N PHE A 74 0.45 1.42 10.32
CA PHE A 74 0.87 1.52 11.72
C PHE A 74 0.20 0.42 12.56
N ASN A 75 0.78 -0.79 12.53
CA ASN A 75 0.20 -2.00 13.15
C ASN A 75 0.93 -2.39 14.45
N THR A 76 1.29 -1.43 15.25
CA THR A 76 2.15 -1.64 16.42
C THR A 76 1.78 -0.69 17.55
N ILE A 77 2.47 -0.79 18.68
CA ILE A 77 2.34 0.13 19.80
C ILE A 77 2.88 1.52 19.41
N VAL A 78 2.26 2.57 19.93
CA VAL A 78 2.75 3.94 19.82
C VAL A 78 3.89 4.15 20.82
N ASP A 79 5.11 4.11 20.33
CA ASP A 79 6.32 4.38 21.10
C ASP A 79 7.33 5.17 20.25
N LYS A 80 8.40 5.61 20.88
CA LYS A 80 9.44 6.40 20.24
C LYS A 80 10.00 5.76 18.96
N SER A 81 10.26 4.45 18.99
CA SER A 81 10.88 3.73 17.86
C SER A 81 9.97 3.69 16.65
N HIS A 82 8.72 3.25 16.85
CA HIS A 82 7.75 3.10 15.76
C HIS A 82 7.25 4.44 15.22
N VAL A 83 7.13 5.46 16.09
CA VAL A 83 6.83 6.83 15.68
C VAL A 83 7.96 7.37 14.81
N TYR A 84 9.21 7.18 15.20
CA TYR A 84 10.37 7.61 14.42
C TYR A 84 10.44 6.92 13.05
N GLU A 85 10.21 5.62 12.99
CA GLU A 85 10.14 4.86 11.74
C GLU A 85 9.05 5.39 10.79
N CYS A 86 7.85 5.62 11.33
CA CYS A 86 6.73 6.22 10.60
C CYS A 86 7.13 7.59 10.03
N MET A 87 7.61 8.50 10.89
CA MET A 87 8.03 9.83 10.49
C MET A 87 9.14 9.80 9.44
N HIS A 88 10.10 8.88 9.57
CA HIS A 88 11.17 8.71 8.59
C HIS A 88 10.61 8.35 7.21
N ARG A 89 9.68 7.39 7.14
CA ARG A 89 9.04 6.99 5.90
C ARG A 89 8.22 8.13 5.28
N LEU A 90 7.39 8.79 6.07
CA LEU A 90 6.58 9.91 5.59
C LEU A 90 7.45 11.08 5.11
N THR A 91 8.59 11.33 5.78
CA THR A 91 9.57 12.34 5.34
C THR A 91 10.16 12.00 3.97
N GLN A 92 10.51 10.74 3.72
CA GLN A 92 11.01 10.30 2.42
C GLN A 92 9.98 10.55 1.32
N TRP A 93 8.72 10.20 1.55
CA TRP A 93 7.63 10.45 0.59
C TRP A 93 7.40 11.93 0.35
N SER A 94 7.33 12.72 1.42
CA SER A 94 7.14 14.17 1.34
C SER A 94 8.23 14.87 0.52
N ARG A 95 9.49 14.43 0.64
CA ARG A 95 10.62 14.99 -0.11
C ARG A 95 10.66 14.53 -1.57
N ARG A 96 10.30 13.26 -1.83
CA ARG A 96 10.26 12.72 -3.20
C ARG A 96 9.07 13.23 -4.00
N HIS A 97 7.95 13.44 -3.35
CA HIS A 97 6.67 13.78 -3.99
C HIS A 97 6.00 14.96 -3.27
N PRO A 98 6.37 16.20 -3.59
CA PRO A 98 5.77 17.38 -2.97
C PRO A 98 4.24 17.40 -3.16
N LYS A 99 3.51 17.74 -2.09
CA LYS A 99 2.03 17.82 -2.06
C LYS A 99 1.30 16.52 -2.47
N CYS A 100 1.94 15.37 -2.24
CA CYS A 100 1.31 14.08 -2.50
C CYS A 100 0.21 13.74 -1.48
N ASN A 101 -0.60 12.74 -1.85
CA ASN A 101 -1.53 12.12 -0.92
C ASN A 101 -0.79 11.07 -0.10
N ILE A 102 -0.97 11.09 1.21
CA ILE A 102 -0.38 10.13 2.15
C ILE A 102 -1.52 9.51 2.94
N GLU A 103 -1.52 8.20 3.09
CA GLU A 103 -2.47 7.48 3.93
C GLU A 103 -1.76 6.77 5.07
N ILE A 104 -2.27 6.92 6.30
CA ILE A 104 -1.78 6.21 7.47
C ILE A 104 -2.92 5.34 8.00
N VAL A 105 -2.74 4.03 7.99
CA VAL A 105 -3.75 3.06 8.44
C VAL A 105 -3.32 2.47 9.78
N PHE A 106 -4.08 2.73 10.82
CA PHE A 106 -3.83 2.25 12.18
C PHE A 106 -4.51 0.91 12.43
N SER A 107 -3.79 -0.01 13.06
CA SER A 107 -4.30 -1.19 13.76
C SER A 107 -3.53 -1.30 15.07
N SER A 108 -3.88 -0.45 16.06
CA SER A 108 -3.03 -0.22 17.23
C SER A 108 -3.85 -0.03 18.50
N GLY A 109 -3.38 -0.63 19.58
CA GLY A 109 -3.89 -0.45 20.94
C GLY A 109 -3.49 0.88 21.59
N GLY A 110 -2.70 1.71 20.92
CA GLY A 110 -2.18 2.97 21.47
C GLY A 110 -0.80 2.83 22.07
N GLY A 111 -0.47 3.61 23.08
CA GLY A 111 0.84 3.62 23.74
C GLY A 111 1.24 4.98 24.30
N GLY A 112 2.50 5.36 24.15
CA GLY A 112 3.10 6.57 24.69
C GLY A 112 2.42 7.86 24.19
N ILE A 113 1.94 8.65 25.12
CA ILE A 113 1.17 9.86 24.80
C ILE A 113 2.07 10.91 24.15
N ILE A 114 3.26 11.12 24.70
CA ILE A 114 4.19 12.13 24.18
C ILE A 114 4.71 11.74 22.79
N ASP A 115 5.06 10.46 22.60
CA ASP A 115 5.45 9.95 21.28
C ASP A 115 4.31 10.11 20.25
N GLY A 116 3.08 9.84 20.67
CA GLY A 116 1.90 10.06 19.84
C GLY A 116 1.68 11.54 19.49
N PHE A 117 1.88 12.46 20.42
CA PHE A 117 1.83 13.90 20.10
C PHE A 117 2.91 14.33 19.10
N VAL A 118 4.11 13.75 19.19
CA VAL A 118 5.17 13.99 18.18
C VAL A 118 4.67 13.61 16.78
N LEU A 119 4.07 12.43 16.63
CA LEU A 119 3.53 12.01 15.33
C LEU A 119 2.31 12.85 14.92
N PHE A 120 1.44 13.19 15.86
CA PHE A 120 0.28 14.05 15.59
C PHE A 120 0.72 15.40 15.00
N ASP A 121 1.63 16.09 15.66
CA ASP A 121 2.15 17.40 15.22
C ASP A 121 2.88 17.29 13.89
N PHE A 122 3.64 16.20 13.69
CA PHE A 122 4.31 15.94 12.41
C PHE A 122 3.30 15.76 11.25
N ILE A 123 2.18 15.06 11.50
CA ILE A 123 1.11 14.95 10.49
C ILE A 123 0.50 16.33 10.20
N GLN A 124 0.29 17.19 11.22
CA GLN A 124 -0.18 18.56 11.00
C GLN A 124 0.84 19.37 10.17
N GLU A 125 2.13 19.21 10.43
CA GLU A 125 3.19 19.86 9.66
C GLU A 125 3.16 19.44 8.18
N LEU A 126 3.02 18.13 7.89
CA LEU A 126 2.86 17.64 6.51
C LEU A 126 1.65 18.26 5.82
N ARG A 127 0.52 18.34 6.52
CA ARG A 127 -0.68 19.00 6.00
C ARG A 127 -0.46 20.49 5.76
N GLY A 128 0.24 21.16 6.64
CA GLY A 128 0.64 22.57 6.48
C GLY A 128 1.56 22.81 5.28
N ARG A 129 2.35 21.80 4.87
CA ARG A 129 3.16 21.81 3.64
C ARG A 129 2.35 21.51 2.37
N GLY A 130 1.06 21.24 2.48
CA GLY A 130 0.14 21.00 1.36
C GLY A 130 -0.07 19.54 1.00
N HIS A 131 0.43 18.58 1.81
CA HIS A 131 0.09 17.17 1.64
C HIS A 131 -1.36 16.91 2.08
N GLN A 132 -2.07 16.06 1.33
CA GLN A 132 -3.34 15.51 1.78
C GLN A 132 -3.05 14.25 2.60
N VAL A 133 -3.21 14.35 3.91
CA VAL A 133 -2.99 13.21 4.80
C VAL A 133 -4.33 12.65 5.24
N THR A 134 -4.59 11.41 4.82
CA THR A 134 -5.72 10.59 5.24
C THR A 134 -5.28 9.67 6.37
N THR A 135 -6.10 9.53 7.39
CA THR A 135 -5.90 8.54 8.45
C THR A 135 -7.05 7.55 8.47
N GLY A 136 -6.74 6.29 8.60
CA GLY A 136 -7.73 5.21 8.62
C GLY A 136 -7.48 4.23 9.77
N SER A 137 -8.47 3.37 10.05
CA SER A 137 -8.30 2.26 10.99
C SER A 137 -8.93 0.97 10.47
N LEU A 138 -8.17 -0.11 10.62
CA LEU A 138 -8.65 -1.49 10.49
C LEU A 138 -8.45 -2.21 11.83
N GLY A 139 -9.43 -2.99 12.26
CA GLY A 139 -9.41 -3.67 13.54
C GLY A 139 -9.62 -2.73 14.71
N MET A 140 -8.60 -1.94 15.09
CA MET A 140 -8.78 -0.96 16.17
C MET A 140 -7.86 0.27 16.05
N ALA A 141 -8.36 1.41 16.54
CA ALA A 141 -7.59 2.58 16.90
C ALA A 141 -7.90 2.95 18.36
N ALA A 142 -7.15 2.38 19.29
CA ALA A 142 -7.42 2.54 20.71
C ALA A 142 -6.44 3.52 21.39
N SER A 143 -6.90 4.20 22.43
CA SER A 143 -6.06 5.09 23.25
C SER A 143 -5.36 6.14 22.38
N MET A 144 -4.05 6.25 22.43
CA MET A 144 -3.28 7.21 21.63
C MET A 144 -3.44 7.03 20.11
N ALA A 145 -3.70 5.80 19.63
CA ALA A 145 -4.00 5.57 18.22
C ALA A 145 -5.33 6.20 17.79
N GLY A 146 -6.33 6.23 18.67
CA GLY A 146 -7.59 6.95 18.44
C GLY A 146 -7.39 8.47 18.34
N VAL A 147 -6.46 9.03 19.11
CA VAL A 147 -6.04 10.43 19.01
C VAL A 147 -5.32 10.68 17.68
N LEU A 148 -4.41 9.81 17.28
CA LEU A 148 -3.68 9.90 16.01
C LEU A 148 -4.61 9.79 14.79
N LEU A 149 -5.69 9.02 14.88
CA LEU A 149 -6.71 8.96 13.83
C LEU A 149 -7.32 10.35 13.58
N GLN A 150 -7.37 11.24 14.58
CA GLN A 150 -7.88 12.60 14.43
C GLN A 150 -6.90 13.55 13.72
N ALA A 151 -5.66 13.15 13.49
CA ALA A 151 -4.66 14.00 12.83
C ALA A 151 -4.91 14.18 11.33
N GLY A 152 -5.60 13.25 10.67
CA GLY A 152 -5.91 13.29 9.25
C GLY A 152 -6.81 14.45 8.84
N GLY A 153 -6.71 14.82 7.58
CA GLY A 153 -7.66 15.74 6.92
C GLY A 153 -8.94 15.04 6.51
N HIS A 154 -8.84 13.76 6.20
CA HIS A 154 -9.95 12.83 6.00
C HIS A 154 -9.69 11.58 6.85
N ARG A 155 -10.71 11.06 7.52
CA ARG A 155 -10.61 10.00 8.52
C ARG A 155 -11.61 8.90 8.21
N TRP A 156 -11.16 7.64 8.24
CA TRP A 156 -12.05 6.52 7.96
C TRP A 156 -11.83 5.32 8.90
N MET A 157 -12.83 4.48 9.01
CA MET A 157 -12.74 3.17 9.68
C MET A 157 -13.33 2.08 8.79
N GLY A 158 -12.78 0.87 8.87
CA GLY A 158 -13.44 -0.32 8.33
C GLY A 158 -14.70 -0.65 9.13
N HIS A 159 -15.69 -1.31 8.52
CA HIS A 159 -16.97 -1.67 9.19
C HIS A 159 -16.79 -2.39 10.53
N GLN A 160 -15.81 -3.28 10.64
CA GLN A 160 -15.55 -4.05 11.86
C GLN A 160 -14.52 -3.40 12.78
N ALA A 161 -14.07 -2.19 12.46
CA ALA A 161 -13.07 -1.51 13.27
C ALA A 161 -13.71 -0.84 14.50
N TRP A 162 -12.93 -0.76 15.57
CA TRP A 162 -13.31 -0.15 16.83
C TRP A 162 -12.37 1.00 17.18
N MET A 163 -12.91 2.05 17.73
CA MET A 163 -12.16 3.11 18.40
C MET A 163 -12.33 2.96 19.92
N MET A 164 -11.30 3.26 20.69
CA MET A 164 -11.44 3.31 22.15
C MET A 164 -10.81 4.59 22.68
N ILE A 165 -11.57 5.27 23.50
CA ILE A 165 -11.17 6.51 24.19
C ILE A 165 -11.22 6.24 25.70
N HIS A 166 -10.14 6.56 26.40
CA HIS A 166 -10.03 6.45 27.83
C HIS A 166 -9.15 7.56 28.41
N ARG A 167 -9.16 7.69 29.74
CA ARG A 167 -8.25 8.59 30.45
C ARG A 167 -6.80 8.11 30.36
N ALA A 168 -5.88 9.04 30.48
CA ALA A 168 -4.47 8.71 30.51
C ALA A 168 -4.14 7.75 31.66
N ALA A 169 -3.49 6.63 31.36
CA ALA A 169 -2.95 5.73 32.35
C ALA A 169 -1.49 6.11 32.62
N PHE A 170 -1.14 6.21 33.90
CA PHE A 170 0.22 6.52 34.32
C PHE A 170 0.54 5.88 35.67
N GLY A 171 1.83 5.75 35.97
CA GLY A 171 2.33 5.37 37.29
C GLY A 171 3.25 6.45 37.80
N ALA A 172 3.16 6.80 39.06
CA ALA A 172 4.06 7.71 39.73
C ALA A 172 4.62 7.09 41.02
N ILE A 173 5.91 7.25 41.23
CA ILE A 173 6.60 6.81 42.47
C ILE A 173 7.52 7.98 42.86
N GLY A 174 7.38 8.48 44.09
CA GLY A 174 8.18 9.56 44.59
C GLY A 174 7.64 10.13 45.88
N LYS A 175 8.11 11.29 46.27
CA LYS A 175 7.59 12.04 47.42
C LYS A 175 6.21 12.63 47.07
N THR A 176 5.41 12.95 48.08
CA THR A 176 4.03 13.43 47.91
C THR A 176 3.92 14.57 46.88
N PHE A 177 4.78 15.58 47.00
CA PHE A 177 4.76 16.74 46.08
C PHE A 177 5.14 16.36 44.64
N GLU A 178 6.07 15.40 44.44
CA GLU A 178 6.46 14.89 43.11
C GLU A 178 5.29 14.17 42.46
N ILE A 179 4.52 13.39 43.22
CA ILE A 179 3.30 12.72 42.74
C ILE A 179 2.20 13.73 42.40
N GLU A 180 2.03 14.78 43.22
CA GLU A 180 1.05 15.84 42.97
C GLU A 180 1.39 16.60 41.68
N ASP A 181 2.66 16.92 41.46
CA ASP A 181 3.14 17.57 40.22
C ASP A 181 2.91 16.68 38.99
N GLU A 182 3.17 15.39 39.08
CA GLU A 182 2.91 14.42 38.02
C GLU A 182 1.43 14.33 37.70
N VAL A 183 0.56 14.25 38.71
CA VAL A 183 -0.90 14.26 38.54
C VAL A 183 -1.37 15.56 37.86
N ALA A 184 -0.81 16.70 38.25
CA ALA A 184 -1.14 17.99 37.63
C ALA A 184 -0.72 18.02 36.16
N TRP A 185 0.45 17.46 35.82
CA TRP A 185 0.94 17.33 34.46
C TRP A 185 0.04 16.44 33.62
N ILE A 186 -0.36 15.26 34.11
CA ILE A 186 -1.24 14.32 33.39
C ILE A 186 -2.61 14.97 33.10
N LYS A 187 -3.15 15.73 34.02
CA LYS A 187 -4.41 16.49 33.79
C LYS A 187 -4.27 17.47 32.63
N ARG A 188 -3.14 18.15 32.50
CA ARG A 188 -2.89 19.05 31.35
C ARG A 188 -2.78 18.28 30.03
N ILE A 189 -2.20 17.08 30.05
CA ILE A 189 -2.15 16.18 28.88
C ILE A 189 -3.56 15.73 28.49
N GLU A 190 -4.38 15.30 29.47
CA GLU A 190 -5.78 14.94 29.23
C GLU A 190 -6.57 16.11 28.62
N ASP A 191 -6.37 17.34 29.08
CA ASP A 191 -7.00 18.52 28.51
C ASP A 191 -6.62 18.74 27.03
N ARG A 192 -5.37 18.45 26.62
CA ARG A 192 -4.95 18.48 25.22
C ARG A 192 -5.67 17.41 24.37
N ILE A 193 -5.80 16.20 24.89
CA ILE A 193 -6.53 15.13 24.23
C ILE A 193 -8.00 15.51 24.05
N LEU A 194 -8.63 16.02 25.09
CA LEU A 194 -10.02 16.52 25.04
C LEU A 194 -10.20 17.61 23.98
N GLU A 195 -9.28 18.56 23.92
CA GLU A 195 -9.30 19.64 22.93
C GLU A 195 -9.23 19.10 21.49
N ILE A 196 -8.39 18.07 21.25
CA ILE A 196 -8.31 17.41 19.93
C ILE A 196 -9.66 16.80 19.55
N PHE A 197 -10.27 16.02 20.42
CA PHE A 197 -11.57 15.40 20.13
C PHE A 197 -12.69 16.43 19.97
N GLU A 198 -12.75 17.49 20.79
CA GLU A 198 -13.72 18.57 20.64
C GLU A 198 -13.61 19.29 19.29
N LYS A 199 -12.40 19.59 18.85
CA LYS A 199 -12.17 20.29 17.58
C LYS A 199 -12.40 19.42 16.34
N LYS A 200 -12.31 18.10 16.50
CA LYS A 200 -12.33 17.14 15.39
C LYS A 200 -13.61 16.33 15.29
N SER A 201 -14.59 16.56 16.19
CA SER A 201 -15.84 15.80 16.21
C SER A 201 -17.02 16.66 16.64
N ASN A 202 -18.21 16.05 16.72
CA ASN A 202 -19.42 16.67 17.25
C ASN A 202 -19.55 16.51 18.78
N LEU A 203 -18.46 16.11 19.44
CA LEU A 203 -18.45 15.83 20.86
C LEU A 203 -18.12 17.08 21.67
N THR A 204 -18.84 17.26 22.76
CA THR A 204 -18.48 18.24 23.79
C THR A 204 -17.55 17.61 24.81
N ARG A 205 -16.70 18.41 25.43
CA ARG A 205 -15.80 17.97 26.52
C ARG A 205 -16.55 17.24 27.63
N LEU A 206 -17.75 17.72 27.98
CA LEU A 206 -18.59 17.10 28.99
C LEU A 206 -19.04 15.68 28.58
N LYS A 207 -19.43 15.50 27.31
CA LYS A 207 -19.83 14.17 26.80
C LYS A 207 -18.66 13.20 26.78
N ILE A 208 -17.47 13.64 26.38
CA ILE A 208 -16.26 12.83 26.40
C ILE A 208 -15.96 12.41 27.86
N LYS A 209 -15.89 13.38 28.79
CA LYS A 209 -15.61 13.12 30.21
C LYS A 209 -16.60 12.13 30.84
N ARG A 210 -17.89 12.22 30.54
CA ARG A 210 -18.91 11.27 31.05
C ARG A 210 -18.70 9.85 30.53
N ASN A 211 -18.21 9.68 29.30
CA ASN A 211 -18.06 8.37 28.70
C ASN A 211 -16.72 7.70 29.03
N TRP A 212 -15.67 8.47 29.24
CA TRP A 212 -14.35 7.92 29.57
C TRP A 212 -14.03 7.87 31.08
N ASP A 213 -14.88 8.46 31.93
CA ASP A 213 -14.62 8.48 33.36
C ASP A 213 -14.74 7.06 33.95
N ARG A 214 -13.62 6.58 34.49
CA ARG A 214 -13.46 5.25 35.13
C ARG A 214 -13.79 4.03 34.25
N LYS A 215 -13.78 4.19 32.90
CA LYS A 215 -14.03 3.10 31.96
C LYS A 215 -13.40 3.37 30.60
N ASP A 216 -13.18 2.31 29.85
CA ASP A 216 -12.85 2.39 28.43
C ASP A 216 -14.14 2.63 27.64
N TRP A 217 -14.15 3.67 26.82
CA TRP A 217 -15.27 3.97 25.93
C TRP A 217 -14.98 3.42 24.54
N TRP A 218 -15.53 2.26 24.27
CA TRP A 218 -15.46 1.59 22.96
C TRP A 218 -16.54 2.14 22.04
N ILE A 219 -16.17 2.46 20.82
CA ILE A 219 -16.99 3.13 19.82
C ILE A 219 -16.88 2.33 18.52
N SER A 220 -17.99 1.85 17.99
CA SER A 220 -18.06 1.18 16.68
C SER A 220 -17.84 2.19 15.53
N SER A 221 -17.61 1.69 14.31
CA SER A 221 -17.47 2.55 13.12
C SER A 221 -18.72 3.41 12.87
N ASP A 222 -19.93 2.85 13.06
CA ASP A 222 -21.20 3.57 12.89
C ASP A 222 -21.34 4.69 13.94
N GLU A 223 -21.04 4.38 15.19
CA GLU A 223 -21.04 5.39 16.27
C GLU A 223 -19.99 6.47 16.03
N ALA A 224 -18.79 6.08 15.58
CA ALA A 224 -17.71 7.03 15.29
C ALA A 224 -18.11 8.00 14.16
N LEU A 225 -18.77 7.50 13.12
CA LEU A 225 -19.31 8.31 12.03
C LEU A 225 -20.39 9.28 12.54
N ALA A 226 -21.35 8.78 13.31
CA ALA A 226 -22.43 9.58 13.88
C ALA A 226 -21.92 10.68 14.85
N LEU A 227 -20.83 10.40 15.56
CA LEU A 227 -20.17 11.34 16.47
C LEU A 227 -19.20 12.32 15.76
N GLY A 228 -19.00 12.17 14.46
CA GLY A 228 -18.04 12.98 13.70
C GLY A 228 -16.58 12.70 14.02
N LEU A 229 -16.27 11.55 14.63
CA LEU A 229 -14.92 11.10 14.91
C LEU A 229 -14.21 10.57 13.66
N ILE A 230 -14.99 10.16 12.65
CA ILE A 230 -14.55 9.81 11.30
C ILE A 230 -15.47 10.42 10.26
N ASP A 231 -15.02 10.44 9.02
CA ASP A 231 -15.71 11.04 7.88
C ASP A 231 -16.28 9.98 6.94
N GLU A 232 -15.80 8.73 7.04
CA GLU A 232 -16.20 7.63 6.14
C GLU A 232 -16.06 6.26 6.82
N ILE A 233 -16.94 5.33 6.46
CA ILE A 233 -16.77 3.89 6.71
C ILE A 233 -16.41 3.25 5.38
N LYS A 234 -15.24 2.60 5.28
CA LYS A 234 -14.77 1.93 4.06
C LYS A 234 -15.08 0.45 4.04
N GLY A 235 -15.44 -0.04 2.87
CA GLY A 235 -15.74 -1.44 2.57
C GLY A 235 -17.23 -1.73 2.53
N GLU A 236 -17.56 -2.93 2.04
CA GLU A 236 -18.94 -3.47 2.04
C GLU A 236 -19.07 -4.54 3.13
N ILE A 237 -20.28 -4.76 3.66
CA ILE A 237 -20.58 -5.82 4.62
C ILE A 237 -20.89 -7.10 3.88
#